data_dc0981065d22e4d0e980fe3a996cc9a4
#
_entry.id   dc0981065d22e4d0e980fe3a996cc9a4
#
_cell.length_a   1.000
_cell.length_b   1.000
_cell.length_c   1.000
_cell.angle_alpha   90.00
_cell.angle_beta   90.00
_cell.angle_gamma   90.00
#
_symmetry.space_group_name_H-M   'P 1'
#
loop_
_entity.id
_entity.type
_entity.pdbx_description
1 polymer ?
#
loop_
_entity_poly.entity_id
_entity_poly.type
_entity_poly.pdbx_seq_one_letter_code
_entity_poly.pdbx_strand_id
1 'polypeptide(L)'
;LIFIDDYFNCLTVGAVMRPVTDKANISRSKLAYLIDATAAPICMIAPISSWAAAVSEYAPEGVSGLNMFIKAIPYNFYSLMTFVFIITLTLMKFDYGPMKLHEFNANNGDLFTSGEGSANDEDEVVSSPRARVIDLVFPILVLIAICVYALYYIGQSGGLSFADAFGNTDATVGLPWGGLIALVFIMIYFIARRLVTFKQAMACIPK
;
A
#
# COMPACT_ATOMS: atom_id res chain seq x y z
N LEU A 1 -1.76 -3.66 5.97
CA LEU A 1 -0.69 -3.26 5.05
C LEU A 1 -1.16 -2.28 4.01
N ILE A 2 -2.35 -2.49 3.52
CA ILE A 2 -3.05 -1.68 2.52
C ILE A 2 -3.20 -0.21 2.95
N PHE A 3 -3.18 0.09 4.23
CA PHE A 3 -3.51 1.41 4.80
C PHE A 3 -2.30 2.30 5.14
N ILE A 4 -1.07 1.82 4.98
CA ILE A 4 0.11 2.61 5.36
C ILE A 4 0.37 3.69 4.33
N ASP A 5 0.39 3.30 3.06
CA ASP A 5 0.66 4.16 1.93
C ASP A 5 -0.01 3.62 0.67
N ASP A 6 -0.57 4.49 -0.15
CA ASP A 6 -1.32 4.14 -1.36
C ASP A 6 -0.41 3.59 -2.47
N TYR A 7 0.78 4.15 -2.68
CA TYR A 7 1.75 3.62 -3.65
C TYR A 7 2.22 2.22 -3.28
N PHE A 8 2.55 2.02 -2.01
CA PHE A 8 2.93 0.70 -1.51
C PHE A 8 1.79 -0.32 -1.66
N ASN A 9 0.56 0.11 -1.44
CA ASN A 9 -0.62 -0.70 -1.69
C ASN A 9 -0.70 -1.15 -3.15
N CYS A 10 -0.60 -0.21 -4.10
CA CYS A 10 -0.67 -0.52 -5.53
C CYS A 10 0.38 -1.56 -5.95
N LEU A 11 1.62 -1.38 -5.55
CA LEU A 11 2.71 -2.28 -5.92
C LEU A 11 2.57 -3.66 -5.27
N THR A 12 2.34 -3.70 -3.96
CA THR A 12 2.33 -4.95 -3.20
C THR A 12 1.08 -5.77 -3.49
N VAL A 13 -0.10 -5.16 -3.43
CA VAL A 13 -1.37 -5.86 -3.68
C VAL A 13 -1.45 -6.30 -5.13
N GLY A 14 -0.97 -5.47 -6.07
CA GLY A 14 -0.89 -5.82 -7.48
C GLY A 14 -0.09 -7.08 -7.72
N ALA A 15 1.12 -7.14 -7.19
CA ALA A 15 2.01 -8.30 -7.34
C ALA A 15 1.42 -9.58 -6.71
N VAL A 16 0.83 -9.46 -5.51
CA VAL A 16 0.29 -10.61 -4.76
C VAL A 16 -1.03 -11.11 -5.38
N MET A 17 -1.87 -10.22 -5.85
CA MET A 17 -3.20 -10.58 -6.37
C MET A 17 -3.19 -11.06 -7.83
N ARG A 18 -2.17 -10.72 -8.61
CA ARG A 18 -2.05 -11.18 -10.01
C ARG A 18 -2.32 -12.68 -10.19
N PRO A 19 -1.60 -13.60 -9.52
CA PRO A 19 -1.83 -15.03 -9.74
C PRO A 19 -3.21 -15.50 -9.27
N VAL A 20 -3.86 -14.79 -8.37
CA VAL A 20 -5.22 -15.11 -7.91
C VAL A 20 -6.26 -14.68 -8.95
N THR A 21 -6.14 -13.45 -9.44
CA THR A 21 -7.06 -12.89 -10.45
C THR A 21 -6.92 -13.60 -11.80
N ASP A 22 -5.70 -14.00 -12.18
CA ASP A 22 -5.47 -14.76 -13.42
C ASP A 22 -6.17 -16.12 -13.38
N LYS A 23 -6.09 -16.83 -12.26
CA LYS A 23 -6.81 -18.10 -12.08
C LYS A 23 -8.33 -17.93 -12.07
N ALA A 24 -8.82 -16.76 -11.72
CA ALA A 24 -10.24 -16.43 -11.70
C ALA A 24 -10.73 -15.83 -13.03
N ASN A 25 -9.88 -15.75 -14.06
CA ASN A 25 -10.15 -15.11 -15.35
C ASN A 25 -10.65 -13.66 -15.21
N ILE A 26 -10.09 -12.91 -14.26
CA ILE A 26 -10.33 -11.48 -14.09
C ILE A 26 -9.30 -10.72 -14.91
N SER A 27 -9.75 -9.75 -15.70
CA SER A 27 -8.85 -8.96 -16.55
C SER A 27 -7.81 -8.18 -15.74
N ARG A 28 -6.64 -8.01 -16.32
CA ARG A 28 -5.58 -7.17 -15.73
C ARG A 28 -6.02 -5.72 -15.54
N SER A 29 -6.82 -5.22 -16.43
CA SER A 29 -7.41 -3.88 -16.36
C SER A 29 -8.34 -3.73 -15.16
N LYS A 30 -9.16 -4.73 -14.84
CA LYS A 30 -10.03 -4.72 -13.66
C LYS A 30 -9.24 -4.82 -12.37
N LEU A 31 -8.22 -5.65 -12.33
CA LEU A 31 -7.31 -5.72 -11.19
C LEU A 31 -6.65 -4.35 -10.94
N ALA A 32 -6.09 -3.73 -11.97
CA ALA A 32 -5.48 -2.41 -11.87
C ALA A 32 -6.48 -1.35 -11.36
N TYR A 33 -7.69 -1.33 -11.91
CA TYR A 33 -8.75 -0.43 -11.46
C TYR A 33 -9.11 -0.62 -9.99
N LEU A 34 -9.29 -1.86 -9.54
CA LEU A 34 -9.64 -2.15 -8.14
C LEU A 34 -8.55 -1.72 -7.17
N ILE A 35 -7.29 -1.96 -7.53
CA ILE A 35 -6.14 -1.57 -6.71
C ILE A 35 -6.05 -0.05 -6.61
N ASP A 36 -6.08 0.64 -7.74
CA ASP A 36 -5.99 2.10 -7.81
C ASP A 36 -7.17 2.76 -7.09
N ALA A 37 -8.39 2.33 -7.39
CA ALA A 37 -9.60 2.88 -6.80
C ALA A 37 -9.73 2.64 -5.28
N THR A 38 -9.04 1.66 -4.70
CA THR A 38 -9.08 1.38 -3.26
C THR A 38 -7.90 1.93 -2.50
N ALA A 39 -6.78 2.21 -3.16
CA ALA A 39 -5.52 2.58 -2.51
C ALA A 39 -5.66 3.85 -1.66
N ALA A 40 -5.96 4.99 -2.27
CA ALA A 40 -6.11 6.25 -1.56
C ALA A 40 -7.30 6.27 -0.58
N PRO A 41 -8.52 5.80 -0.95
CA PRO A 41 -9.64 5.76 -0.02
C PRO A 41 -9.37 5.00 1.28
N ILE A 42 -8.63 3.89 1.22
CA ILE A 42 -8.27 3.12 2.42
C ILE A 42 -7.32 3.93 3.30
N CYS A 43 -6.31 4.57 2.72
CA CYS A 43 -5.36 5.40 3.47
C CYS A 43 -6.04 6.62 4.10
N MET A 44 -7.04 7.19 3.44
CA MET A 44 -7.79 8.36 3.94
C MET A 44 -8.74 8.06 5.11
N ILE A 45 -9.03 6.81 5.41
CA ILE A 45 -9.86 6.42 6.56
C ILE A 45 -9.05 5.67 7.63
N ALA A 46 -7.79 5.37 7.36
CA ALA A 46 -6.92 4.69 8.31
C ALA A 46 -6.17 5.71 9.18
N PRO A 47 -6.34 5.68 10.50
CA PRO A 47 -5.71 6.66 11.40
C PRO A 47 -4.19 6.50 11.50
N ILE A 48 -3.64 5.38 11.03
CA ILE A 48 -2.20 5.11 10.95
C ILE A 48 -1.83 4.97 9.48
N SER A 49 -1.75 6.08 8.78
CA SER A 49 -1.40 6.14 7.36
C SER A 49 -0.53 7.36 7.06
N SER A 50 0.14 7.35 5.92
CA SER A 50 0.86 8.51 5.40
C SER A 50 -0.06 9.72 5.24
N TRP A 51 -1.32 9.49 4.85
CA TRP A 51 -2.33 10.55 4.74
C TRP A 51 -2.74 11.13 6.08
N ALA A 52 -2.92 10.30 7.12
CA ALA A 52 -3.21 10.78 8.46
C ALA A 52 -2.08 11.67 8.99
N ALA A 53 -0.84 11.28 8.73
CA ALA A 53 0.33 12.05 9.10
C ALA A 53 0.37 13.40 8.37
N ALA A 54 0.25 13.39 7.03
CA ALA A 54 0.29 14.60 6.22
C ALA A 54 -0.84 15.59 6.56
N VAL A 55 -2.08 15.11 6.74
CA VAL A 55 -3.22 15.97 7.11
C VAL A 55 -3.06 16.53 8.52
N SER A 56 -2.44 15.78 9.44
CA SER A 56 -2.22 16.24 10.81
C SER A 56 -1.34 17.48 10.91
N GLU A 57 -0.45 17.71 9.94
CA GLU A 57 0.40 18.92 9.88
C GLU A 57 -0.39 20.22 9.64
N TYR A 58 -1.57 20.10 9.04
CA TYR A 58 -2.45 21.27 8.79
C TYR A 58 -3.42 21.55 9.95
N ALA A 59 -3.26 20.87 11.09
CA ALA A 59 -4.11 21.12 12.24
C ALA A 59 -3.83 22.52 12.83
N PRO A 60 -4.89 23.26 13.23
CA PRO A 60 -4.71 24.54 13.91
C PRO A 60 -3.95 24.40 15.23
N GLU A 61 -3.26 25.47 15.67
CA GLU A 61 -2.57 25.49 16.95
C GLU A 61 -3.51 25.08 18.11
N GLY A 62 -3.05 24.17 18.94
CA GLY A 62 -3.81 23.64 20.09
C GLY A 62 -4.75 22.50 19.77
N VAL A 63 -4.84 22.04 18.52
CA VAL A 63 -5.64 20.87 18.13
C VAL A 63 -4.74 19.70 17.76
N SER A 64 -4.97 18.53 18.37
CA SER A 64 -4.27 17.30 17.96
C SER A 64 -4.66 16.94 16.52
N GLY A 65 -3.66 16.91 15.62
CA GLY A 65 -3.87 16.60 14.20
C GLY A 65 -4.48 15.20 14.00
N LEU A 66 -4.02 14.21 14.75
CA LEU A 66 -4.58 12.84 14.69
C LEU A 66 -6.04 12.81 15.11
N ASN A 67 -6.41 13.54 16.18
CA ASN A 67 -7.81 13.60 16.64
C ASN A 67 -8.70 14.31 15.60
N MET A 68 -8.19 15.38 14.99
CA MET A 68 -8.88 16.05 13.89
C MET A 68 -9.10 15.11 12.70
N PHE A 69 -8.07 14.37 12.31
CA PHE A 69 -8.17 13.39 11.22
C PHE A 69 -9.22 12.31 11.51
N ILE A 70 -9.19 11.70 12.72
CA ILE A 70 -10.15 10.67 13.11
C ILE A 70 -11.59 11.20 13.09
N LYS A 71 -11.81 12.43 13.56
CA LYS A 71 -13.12 13.07 13.51
C LYS A 71 -13.60 13.38 12.10
N ALA A 72 -12.67 13.57 11.15
CA ALA A 72 -12.98 13.83 9.74
C ALA A 72 -13.34 12.55 8.95
N ILE A 73 -12.96 11.36 9.41
CA ILE A 73 -13.22 10.09 8.71
C ILE A 73 -14.69 9.92 8.28
N PRO A 74 -15.72 10.11 9.15
CA PRO A 74 -17.11 9.93 8.76
C PRO A 74 -17.61 10.98 7.74
N TYR A 75 -16.88 12.07 7.55
CA TYR A 75 -17.19 13.11 6.56
C TYR A 75 -16.40 12.96 5.27
N ASN A 76 -15.54 11.95 5.17
CA ASN A 76 -14.82 11.64 3.94
C ASN A 76 -15.72 10.88 2.97
N PHE A 77 -16.65 11.60 2.34
CA PHE A 77 -17.62 11.01 1.41
C PHE A 77 -16.98 10.35 0.20
N TYR A 78 -15.83 10.83 -0.25
CA TYR A 78 -15.10 10.22 -1.36
C TYR A 78 -14.74 8.76 -1.02
N SER A 79 -14.06 8.54 0.09
CA SER A 79 -13.67 7.19 0.51
C SER A 79 -14.86 6.28 0.75
N LEU A 80 -15.88 6.78 1.47
CA LEU A 80 -17.08 6.00 1.80
C LEU A 80 -17.87 5.62 0.53
N MET A 81 -18.08 6.57 -0.38
CA MET A 81 -18.80 6.31 -1.63
C MET A 81 -18.04 5.39 -2.57
N THR A 82 -16.70 5.49 -2.63
CA THR A 82 -15.87 4.59 -3.41
C THR A 82 -16.01 3.15 -2.94
N PHE A 83 -16.01 2.89 -1.63
CA PHE A 83 -16.26 1.55 -1.11
C PHE A 83 -17.65 1.03 -1.46
N VAL A 84 -18.69 1.83 -1.25
CA VAL A 84 -20.06 1.46 -1.61
C VAL A 84 -20.14 1.14 -3.10
N PHE A 85 -19.52 1.95 -3.94
CA PHE A 85 -19.51 1.76 -5.39
C PHE A 85 -18.81 0.46 -5.80
N ILE A 86 -17.60 0.20 -5.30
CA ILE A 86 -16.84 -1.01 -5.62
C ILE A 86 -17.55 -2.26 -5.13
N ILE A 87 -18.08 -2.25 -3.90
CA ILE A 87 -18.84 -3.37 -3.35
C ILE A 87 -20.09 -3.63 -4.20
N THR A 88 -20.82 -2.58 -4.56
CA THR A 88 -22.02 -2.69 -5.39
C THR A 88 -21.71 -3.28 -6.77
N LEU A 89 -20.68 -2.76 -7.44
CA LEU A 89 -20.27 -3.29 -8.76
C LEU A 89 -19.88 -4.78 -8.67
N THR A 90 -19.16 -5.14 -7.62
CA THR A 90 -18.70 -6.52 -7.40
C THR A 90 -19.88 -7.46 -7.13
N LEU A 91 -20.80 -7.07 -6.26
CA LEU A 91 -21.99 -7.88 -5.92
C LEU A 91 -22.95 -8.02 -7.11
N MET A 92 -23.13 -6.95 -7.86
CA MET A 92 -23.98 -6.96 -9.06
C MET A 92 -23.32 -7.65 -10.25
N LYS A 93 -22.03 -7.98 -10.20
CA LYS A 93 -21.22 -8.50 -11.31
C LYS A 93 -21.39 -7.63 -12.56
N PHE A 94 -21.42 -6.32 -12.37
CA PHE A 94 -21.70 -5.36 -13.41
C PHE A 94 -20.40 -4.67 -13.85
N ASP A 95 -20.09 -4.80 -15.12
CA ASP A 95 -18.97 -4.12 -15.75
C ASP A 95 -19.50 -3.12 -16.77
N TYR A 96 -19.00 -1.90 -16.77
CA TYR A 96 -19.44 -0.82 -17.64
C TYR A 96 -18.31 -0.27 -18.51
N GLY A 97 -18.71 0.39 -19.61
CA GLY A 97 -17.77 1.01 -20.53
C GLY A 97 -16.71 0.04 -21.08
N PRO A 98 -15.46 0.47 -21.23
CA PRO A 98 -14.36 -0.36 -21.72
C PRO A 98 -14.09 -1.61 -20.86
N MET A 99 -14.36 -1.55 -19.55
CA MET A 99 -14.15 -2.66 -18.64
C MET A 99 -14.93 -3.91 -19.05
N LYS A 100 -16.14 -3.73 -19.57
CA LYS A 100 -16.97 -4.84 -20.06
C LYS A 100 -16.28 -5.65 -21.17
N LEU A 101 -15.54 -4.97 -22.06
CA LEU A 101 -14.79 -5.62 -23.12
C LEU A 101 -13.59 -6.41 -22.54
N HIS A 102 -12.86 -5.81 -21.60
CA HIS A 102 -11.74 -6.45 -20.95
C HIS A 102 -12.17 -7.72 -20.18
N GLU A 103 -13.27 -7.66 -19.44
CA GLU A 103 -13.80 -8.81 -18.72
C GLU A 103 -14.35 -9.89 -19.66
N PHE A 104 -15.00 -9.50 -20.75
CA PHE A 104 -15.46 -10.46 -21.76
C PHE A 104 -14.27 -11.22 -22.37
N ASN A 105 -13.20 -10.53 -22.73
CA ASN A 105 -12.00 -11.16 -23.29
C ASN A 105 -11.28 -12.02 -22.25
N ALA A 106 -11.19 -11.57 -21.01
CA ALA A 106 -10.59 -12.34 -19.92
C ALA A 106 -11.31 -13.67 -19.66
N ASN A 107 -12.65 -13.68 -19.73
CA ASN A 107 -13.45 -14.90 -19.64
C ASN A 107 -13.19 -15.87 -20.80
N ASN A 108 -12.72 -15.37 -21.95
CA ASN A 108 -12.32 -16.17 -23.10
C ASN A 108 -10.81 -16.54 -23.08
N GLY A 109 -10.11 -16.25 -22.00
CA GLY A 109 -8.69 -16.56 -21.81
C GLY A 109 -7.70 -15.46 -22.20
N ASP A 110 -8.18 -14.31 -22.73
CA ASP A 110 -7.34 -13.16 -23.03
C ASP A 110 -7.42 -12.11 -21.90
N LEU A 111 -6.46 -12.17 -20.99
CA LEU A 111 -6.39 -11.28 -19.82
C LEU A 111 -5.99 -9.84 -20.17
N PHE A 112 -5.48 -9.60 -21.38
CA PHE A 112 -4.89 -8.31 -21.78
C PHE A 112 -5.70 -7.54 -22.84
N THR A 113 -6.66 -8.13 -23.51
CA THR A 113 -7.56 -7.53 -24.52
C THR A 113 -6.86 -7.00 -25.78
N SER A 114 -5.60 -6.57 -25.70
CA SER A 114 -4.88 -5.92 -26.81
C SER A 114 -4.06 -6.88 -27.67
N GLY A 115 -4.04 -8.17 -27.35
CA GLY A 115 -3.14 -9.14 -27.99
C GLY A 115 -1.65 -8.88 -27.73
N GLU A 116 -1.32 -7.81 -27.08
CA GLU A 116 0.01 -7.49 -26.56
C GLU A 116 0.22 -8.17 -25.20
N GLY A 117 -0.24 -9.41 -25.11
CA GLY A 117 0.09 -10.28 -24.01
C GLY A 117 1.59 -10.37 -23.93
N SER A 118 2.13 -9.91 -22.83
CA SER A 118 3.50 -10.22 -22.48
C SER A 118 4.63 -9.47 -23.17
N ALA A 119 4.47 -8.22 -23.51
CA ALA A 119 5.63 -7.42 -23.84
C ALA A 119 6.58 -7.20 -22.66
N ASN A 120 6.16 -7.53 -21.43
CA ASN A 120 6.96 -7.35 -20.21
C ASN A 120 6.85 -8.57 -19.27
N ASP A 121 7.06 -9.79 -19.81
CA ASP A 121 7.42 -10.94 -18.97
C ASP A 121 8.79 -10.77 -18.29
N GLU A 122 9.47 -9.65 -18.55
CA GLU A 122 10.70 -9.26 -17.87
C GLU A 122 10.47 -8.87 -16.39
N ASP A 123 9.23 -8.61 -16.00
CA ASP A 123 8.82 -8.45 -14.60
C ASP A 123 8.20 -9.74 -14.01
N GLU A 124 8.45 -10.91 -14.59
CA GLU A 124 8.30 -12.12 -13.81
C GLU A 124 9.16 -11.97 -12.57
N VAL A 125 8.46 -11.68 -11.47
CA VAL A 125 9.07 -11.69 -10.14
C VAL A 125 9.63 -13.09 -9.96
N VAL A 126 10.90 -13.28 -10.27
CA VAL A 126 11.62 -14.53 -10.06
C VAL A 126 11.61 -14.78 -8.57
N SER A 127 10.55 -15.39 -8.10
CA SER A 127 10.44 -15.73 -6.70
C SER A 127 11.52 -16.76 -6.39
N SER A 128 12.40 -16.43 -5.47
CA SER A 128 13.38 -17.38 -4.99
C SER A 128 12.66 -18.65 -4.48
N PRO A 129 13.07 -19.86 -4.89
CA PRO A 129 12.47 -21.09 -4.41
C PRO A 129 12.58 -21.26 -2.87
N ARG A 130 13.34 -20.41 -2.20
CA ARG A 130 13.49 -20.36 -0.74
C ARG A 130 12.56 -19.37 -0.07
N ALA A 131 11.82 -18.56 -0.85
CA ALA A 131 10.90 -17.57 -0.32
C ALA A 131 9.73 -18.24 0.40
N ARG A 132 9.41 -17.75 1.58
CA ARG A 132 8.27 -18.17 2.40
C ARG A 132 7.36 -16.98 2.65
N VAL A 133 6.12 -17.24 2.99
CA VAL A 133 5.15 -16.17 3.34
C VAL A 133 5.68 -15.26 4.47
N ILE A 134 6.46 -15.82 5.40
CA ILE A 134 7.10 -15.05 6.47
C ILE A 134 8.09 -14.01 5.94
N ASP A 135 8.74 -14.27 4.80
CA ASP A 135 9.69 -13.32 4.19
C ASP A 135 8.98 -12.12 3.54
N LEU A 136 7.66 -12.19 3.37
CA LEU A 136 6.82 -11.07 3.01
C LEU A 136 6.28 -10.35 4.26
N VAL A 137 5.72 -11.10 5.20
CA VAL A 137 5.03 -10.53 6.37
C VAL A 137 6.00 -9.87 7.35
N PHE A 138 7.14 -10.49 7.61
CA PHE A 138 8.11 -10.00 8.60
C PHE A 138 8.71 -8.62 8.24
N PRO A 139 9.21 -8.36 7.01
CA PRO A 139 9.69 -7.04 6.63
C PRO A 139 8.65 -5.93 6.79
N ILE A 140 7.42 -6.25 6.51
CA ILE A 140 6.31 -5.31 6.59
C ILE A 140 5.99 -4.97 8.06
N LEU A 141 5.94 -5.95 8.94
CA LEU A 141 5.78 -5.70 10.37
C LEU A 141 6.93 -4.87 10.93
N VAL A 142 8.16 -5.14 10.48
CA VAL A 142 9.35 -4.37 10.87
C VAL A 142 9.24 -2.92 10.37
N LEU A 143 8.85 -2.72 9.11
CA LEU A 143 8.64 -1.38 8.56
C LEU A 143 7.63 -0.58 9.40
N ILE A 144 6.47 -1.18 9.71
CA ILE A 144 5.44 -0.54 10.53
C ILE A 144 6.00 -0.20 11.91
N ALA A 145 6.64 -1.15 12.58
CA ALA A 145 7.17 -0.94 13.91
C ALA A 145 8.22 0.18 13.95
N ILE A 146 9.12 0.22 12.97
CA ILE A 146 10.15 1.26 12.89
C ILE A 146 9.53 2.62 12.56
N CYS A 147 8.58 2.70 11.63
CA CYS A 147 7.90 3.97 11.31
C CYS A 147 7.10 4.50 12.51
N VAL A 148 6.34 3.65 13.19
CA VAL A 148 5.60 4.05 14.41
C VAL A 148 6.56 4.51 15.50
N TYR A 149 7.67 3.81 15.69
CA TYR A 149 8.70 4.21 16.66
C TYR A 149 9.35 5.54 16.28
N ALA A 150 9.67 5.77 15.01
CA ALA A 150 10.25 7.03 14.53
C ALA A 150 9.30 8.21 14.74
N LEU A 151 8.01 8.05 14.42
CA LEU A 151 6.99 9.06 14.68
C LEU A 151 6.87 9.37 16.18
N TYR A 152 6.81 8.32 17.01
CA TYR A 152 6.79 8.50 18.47
C TYR A 152 8.04 9.24 18.98
N TYR A 153 9.24 8.83 18.53
CA TYR A 153 10.50 9.42 18.96
C TYR A 153 10.61 10.91 18.60
N ILE A 154 10.18 11.29 17.39
CA ILE A 154 10.22 12.69 16.95
C ILE A 154 9.16 13.54 17.66
N GLY A 155 7.98 12.99 17.91
CA GLY A 155 6.92 13.70 18.65
C GLY A 155 7.12 13.76 20.15
N GLN A 156 8.10 13.03 20.72
CA GLN A 156 8.35 12.99 22.16
C GLN A 156 9.10 14.26 22.63
N SER A 157 8.36 15.32 22.83
CA SER A 157 8.85 16.54 23.45
C SER A 157 8.43 16.56 24.94
N GLY A 158 9.31 16.10 25.84
CA GLY A 158 9.15 16.36 27.28
C GLY A 158 8.12 15.52 28.04
N GLY A 159 8.01 14.20 27.79
CA GLY A 159 7.22 13.32 28.66
C GLY A 159 5.74 13.23 28.35
N LEU A 160 5.37 13.48 27.11
CA LEU A 160 4.00 13.35 26.61
C LEU A 160 3.51 11.90 26.58
N SER A 161 2.20 11.68 26.67
CA SER A 161 1.59 10.37 26.44
C SER A 161 1.86 9.89 25.01
N PHE A 162 1.75 8.59 24.76
CA PHE A 162 1.98 8.03 23.42
C PHE A 162 1.09 8.69 22.35
N ALA A 163 -0.19 8.94 22.68
CA ALA A 163 -1.13 9.56 21.77
C ALA A 163 -0.79 11.03 21.48
N ASP A 164 -0.35 11.76 22.49
CA ASP A 164 0.02 13.17 22.35
C ASP A 164 1.35 13.31 21.59
N ALA A 165 2.32 12.45 21.86
CA ALA A 165 3.59 12.40 21.13
C ALA A 165 3.34 12.08 19.65
N PHE A 166 2.48 11.11 19.35
CA PHE A 166 2.13 10.75 17.97
C PHE A 166 1.35 11.89 17.26
N GLY A 167 0.48 12.62 17.97
CA GLY A 167 -0.27 13.75 17.42
C GLY A 167 0.56 15.03 17.22
N ASN A 168 1.70 15.15 17.90
CA ASN A 168 2.61 16.30 17.79
C ASN A 168 3.87 15.98 16.96
N THR A 169 3.90 14.83 16.29
CA THR A 169 5.06 14.44 15.49
C THR A 169 5.10 15.19 14.16
N ASP A 170 6.29 15.50 13.71
CA ASP A 170 6.53 15.93 12.33
C ASP A 170 6.71 14.68 11.45
N ALA A 171 5.62 14.33 10.76
CA ALA A 171 5.60 13.13 9.92
C ALA A 171 6.48 13.26 8.68
N THR A 172 6.72 14.47 8.18
CA THR A 172 7.62 14.72 7.03
C THR A 172 9.06 14.39 7.36
N VAL A 173 9.42 14.44 8.62
CA VAL A 173 10.73 14.00 9.13
C VAL A 173 10.69 12.55 9.59
N GLY A 174 9.64 12.16 10.33
CA GLY A 174 9.53 10.84 10.96
C GLY A 174 9.44 9.69 9.96
N LEU A 175 8.62 9.82 8.94
CA LEU A 175 8.43 8.75 7.95
C LEU A 175 9.66 8.50 7.07
N PRO A 176 10.35 9.54 6.50
CA PRO A 176 11.56 9.30 5.75
C PRO A 176 12.69 8.64 6.55
N TRP A 177 12.92 9.10 7.78
CA TRP A 177 13.93 8.48 8.65
C TRP A 177 13.55 7.06 9.06
N GLY A 178 12.30 6.83 9.45
CA GLY A 178 11.78 5.50 9.76
C GLY A 178 11.89 4.56 8.56
N GLY A 179 11.49 5.03 7.37
CA GLY A 179 11.58 4.29 6.11
C GLY A 179 13.01 3.93 5.72
N LEU A 180 13.96 4.88 5.87
CA LEU A 180 15.37 4.63 5.56
C LEU A 180 15.99 3.57 6.49
N ILE A 181 15.73 3.66 7.80
CA ILE A 181 16.20 2.68 8.77
C ILE A 181 15.58 1.30 8.49
N ALA A 182 14.28 1.26 8.20
CA ALA A 182 13.59 0.03 7.85
C ALA A 182 14.13 -0.58 6.55
N LEU A 183 14.40 0.24 5.52
CA LEU A 183 14.98 -0.21 4.26
C LEU A 183 16.33 -0.91 4.48
N VAL A 184 17.23 -0.28 5.25
CA VAL A 184 18.54 -0.87 5.57
C VAL A 184 18.37 -2.19 6.32
N PHE A 185 17.49 -2.24 7.29
CA PHE A 185 17.23 -3.46 8.06
C PHE A 185 16.67 -4.58 7.20
N ILE A 186 15.69 -4.29 6.35
CA ILE A 186 15.05 -5.25 5.43
C ILE A 186 16.07 -5.75 4.41
N MET A 187 16.91 -4.87 3.89
CA MET A 187 17.97 -5.25 2.96
C MET A 187 18.95 -6.23 3.62
N ILE A 188 19.39 -5.96 4.85
CA ILE A 188 20.24 -6.87 5.62
C ILE A 188 19.53 -8.22 5.85
N TYR A 189 18.26 -8.20 6.21
CA TYR A 189 17.46 -9.41 6.41
C TYR A 189 17.39 -10.28 5.14
N PHE A 190 17.07 -9.71 3.98
CA PHE A 190 16.98 -10.45 2.73
C PHE A 190 18.33 -11.03 2.27
N ILE A 191 19.43 -10.28 2.47
CA ILE A 191 20.78 -10.76 2.18
C ILE A 191 21.17 -11.89 3.12
N ALA A 192 20.93 -11.76 4.42
CA ALA A 192 21.21 -12.79 5.43
C ALA A 192 20.43 -14.09 5.16
N ARG A 193 19.18 -13.97 4.72
CA ARG A 193 18.33 -15.09 4.29
C ARG A 193 18.71 -15.65 2.92
N ARG A 194 19.66 -15.03 2.22
CA ARG A 194 20.08 -15.39 0.85
C ARG A 194 18.90 -15.44 -0.14
N LEU A 195 17.91 -14.59 0.06
CA LEU A 195 16.78 -14.43 -0.86
C LEU A 195 17.16 -13.54 -2.04
N VAL A 196 17.98 -12.52 -1.78
CA VAL A 196 18.44 -11.54 -2.76
C VAL A 196 19.95 -11.33 -2.55
N THR A 197 20.69 -11.12 -3.62
CA THR A 197 22.10 -10.70 -3.55
C THR A 197 22.19 -9.20 -3.34
N PHE A 198 23.27 -8.72 -2.74
CA PHE A 198 23.51 -7.28 -2.54
C PHE A 198 23.38 -6.49 -3.85
N LYS A 199 23.92 -7.03 -4.96
CA LYS A 199 23.82 -6.40 -6.29
C LYS A 199 22.37 -6.26 -6.78
N GLN A 200 21.55 -7.29 -6.54
CA GLN A 200 20.12 -7.25 -6.89
C GLN A 200 19.36 -6.25 -6.01
N ALA A 201 19.62 -6.24 -4.70
CA ALA A 201 19.01 -5.30 -3.79
C ALA A 201 19.32 -3.84 -4.16
N MET A 202 20.58 -3.54 -4.49
CA MET A 202 20.98 -2.20 -4.93
C MET A 202 20.40 -1.83 -6.31
N ALA A 203 20.17 -2.78 -7.18
CA ALA A 203 19.55 -2.53 -8.49
C ALA A 203 18.03 -2.23 -8.41
N CYS A 204 17.38 -2.53 -7.28
CA CYS A 204 15.98 -2.20 -7.05
C CYS A 204 15.77 -0.76 -6.56
N ILE A 205 16.80 -0.09 -6.01
CA ILE A 205 16.67 1.26 -5.45
C ILE A 205 16.37 2.34 -6.52
N PRO A 206 16.99 2.32 -7.72
CA PRO A 206 16.73 3.34 -8.74
C PRO A 206 15.52 3.05 -9.64
N LYS A 207 14.81 1.94 -9.46
CA LYS A 207 13.59 1.61 -10.20
C LYS A 207 12.35 2.13 -9.47
#